data_e34d142f34859b536d91d0cfdcf87a34
#
_entry.id   e34d142f34859b536d91d0cfdcf87a34
#
_cell.length_a   1.000
_cell.length_b   1.000
_cell.length_c   1.000
_cell.angle_alpha   90.00
_cell.angle_beta   90.00
_cell.angle_gamma   90.00
#
_symmetry.space_group_name_H-M   'P 1'
#
loop_
_entity.id
_entity.type
_entity.pdbx_description
1 polymer ?
#
loop_
_entity_poly.entity_id
_entity_poly.type
_entity_poly.pdbx_seq_one_letter_code
_entity_poly.pdbx_strand_id
1 'polypeptide(L)'
;TWQELSKEGDHYRINFTQKKTGGVEYMPISEQAYLICGEPQEPDRLVFEGLQDPSYINRPVKVWVEAAGIKKHITFHCFRHSFATNQLTEGTDLYIISKMMGHTDIRTTQIYTKVVDPKKEQAADAIKLDLKSDVI
;
A
#
# COMPACT_ATOMS: atom_id res chain seq x y z
N THR A 1 -10.90 -14.46 3.34
CA THR A 1 -11.25 -15.77 2.74
C THR A 1 -10.90 -15.79 1.27
N TRP A 2 -10.87 -16.96 0.63
CA TRP A 2 -10.54 -17.12 -0.78
C TRP A 2 -11.57 -16.48 -1.71
N GLN A 3 -12.85 -16.44 -1.34
CA GLN A 3 -13.88 -15.75 -2.14
C GLN A 3 -13.67 -14.23 -2.24
N GLU A 4 -12.87 -13.64 -1.34
CA GLU A 4 -12.54 -12.21 -1.37
C GLU A 4 -11.39 -11.91 -2.34
N LEU A 5 -10.65 -12.94 -2.79
CA LEU A 5 -9.62 -12.79 -3.82
C LEU A 5 -10.21 -13.07 -5.19
N SER A 6 -9.97 -12.18 -6.14
CA SER A 6 -10.40 -12.38 -7.53
C SER A 6 -9.27 -12.11 -8.51
N LYS A 7 -9.29 -12.88 -9.61
CA LYS A 7 -8.45 -12.71 -10.78
C LYS A 7 -9.33 -12.56 -12.01
N GLU A 8 -9.21 -11.46 -12.72
CA GLU A 8 -9.90 -11.19 -13.97
C GLU A 8 -8.87 -10.80 -15.04
N GLY A 9 -8.52 -11.75 -15.90
CA GLY A 9 -7.40 -11.58 -16.84
C GLY A 9 -6.10 -11.33 -16.07
N ASP A 10 -5.45 -10.19 -16.30
CA ASP A 10 -4.21 -9.77 -15.65
C ASP A 10 -4.45 -8.86 -14.41
N HIS A 11 -5.72 -8.76 -13.97
CA HIS A 11 -6.08 -7.93 -12.82
C HIS A 11 -6.38 -8.78 -11.58
N TYR A 12 -5.74 -8.48 -10.50
CA TYR A 12 -5.86 -9.15 -9.20
C TYR A 12 -6.44 -8.18 -8.18
N ARG A 13 -7.43 -8.63 -7.39
CA ARG A 13 -8.16 -7.77 -6.45
C ARG A 13 -8.48 -8.49 -5.16
N ILE A 14 -8.55 -7.72 -4.08
CA ILE A 14 -9.19 -8.12 -2.83
C ILE A 14 -10.53 -7.39 -2.75
N ASN A 15 -11.62 -8.14 -2.64
CA ASN A 15 -12.96 -7.61 -2.42
C ASN A 15 -13.27 -7.67 -0.94
N PHE A 16 -13.74 -6.59 -0.35
CA PHE A 16 -14.06 -6.57 1.07
C PHE A 16 -15.24 -5.64 1.36
N THR A 17 -15.95 -5.94 2.44
CA THR A 17 -17.05 -5.09 2.91
C THR A 17 -16.52 -4.17 3.99
N GLN A 18 -16.65 -2.87 3.79
CA GLN A 18 -16.28 -1.89 4.82
C GLN A 18 -17.21 -1.98 6.02
N LYS A 19 -16.66 -2.25 7.21
CA LYS A 19 -17.43 -2.35 8.47
C LYS A 19 -18.22 -1.08 8.81
N LYS A 20 -17.76 0.11 8.40
CA LYS A 20 -18.38 1.40 8.73
C LYS A 20 -19.52 1.78 7.79
N THR A 21 -19.44 1.44 6.53
CA THR A 21 -20.37 1.91 5.48
C THR A 21 -21.23 0.79 4.91
N GLY A 22 -20.87 -0.48 5.15
CA GLY A 22 -21.52 -1.65 4.56
C GLY A 22 -21.32 -1.78 3.04
N GLY A 23 -20.58 -0.87 2.42
CA GLY A 23 -20.29 -0.91 1.00
C GLY A 23 -19.27 -1.99 0.65
N VAL A 24 -19.48 -2.66 -0.49
CA VAL A 24 -18.47 -3.55 -1.07
C VAL A 24 -17.44 -2.68 -1.78
N GLU A 25 -16.20 -2.83 -1.38
CA GLU A 25 -15.06 -2.17 -2.02
C GLU A 25 -14.07 -3.21 -2.52
N TYR A 26 -13.25 -2.81 -3.46
CA TYR A 26 -12.14 -3.64 -3.92
C TYR A 26 -10.82 -2.89 -3.82
N MET A 27 -9.75 -3.62 -3.58
CA MET A 27 -8.38 -3.11 -3.61
C MET A 27 -7.59 -3.90 -4.66
N PRO A 28 -7.04 -3.25 -5.68
CA PRO A 28 -6.10 -3.87 -6.59
C PRO A 28 -4.85 -4.33 -5.84
N ILE A 29 -4.36 -5.51 -6.17
CA ILE A 29 -3.09 -6.04 -5.68
C ILE A 29 -2.22 -6.43 -6.86
N SER A 30 -0.90 -6.48 -6.65
CA SER A 30 0.01 -6.97 -7.68
C SER A 30 -0.12 -8.48 -7.87
N GLU A 31 0.25 -8.96 -9.05
CA GLU A 31 0.37 -10.40 -9.30
C GLU A 31 1.25 -11.09 -8.26
N GLN A 32 2.39 -10.49 -7.93
CA GLN A 32 3.29 -11.01 -6.92
C GLN A 32 2.60 -11.18 -5.55
N ALA A 33 1.79 -10.20 -5.13
CA ALA A 33 1.03 -10.31 -3.89
C ALA A 33 -0.03 -11.42 -3.94
N TYR A 34 -0.67 -11.58 -5.10
CA TYR A 34 -1.64 -12.67 -5.31
C TYR A 34 -0.97 -14.05 -5.24
N LEU A 35 0.19 -14.21 -5.89
CA LEU A 35 0.93 -15.48 -5.89
C LEU A 35 1.43 -15.89 -4.49
N ILE A 36 1.75 -14.92 -3.62
CA ILE A 36 2.11 -15.19 -2.23
C ILE A 36 0.94 -15.80 -1.43
N CYS A 37 -0.30 -15.55 -1.82
CA CYS A 37 -1.47 -16.17 -1.20
C CYS A 37 -1.52 -17.69 -1.41
N GLY A 38 -0.82 -18.23 -2.41
CA GLY A 38 -0.80 -19.65 -2.74
C GLY A 38 -1.90 -20.09 -3.70
N GLU A 39 -2.14 -21.37 -3.78
CA GLU A 39 -3.17 -21.94 -4.66
C GLU A 39 -4.57 -21.72 -4.09
N PRO A 40 -5.53 -21.31 -4.94
CA PRO A 40 -6.94 -21.14 -4.54
C PRO A 40 -7.51 -22.39 -3.87
N GLN A 41 -8.27 -22.17 -2.82
CA GLN A 41 -8.94 -23.22 -2.06
C GLN A 41 -10.44 -22.96 -1.97
N GLU A 42 -11.14 -23.71 -1.13
CA GLU A 42 -12.57 -23.51 -0.90
C GLU A 42 -12.90 -22.05 -0.53
N PRO A 43 -13.99 -21.49 -1.08
CA PRO A 43 -14.29 -20.05 -0.96
C PRO A 43 -14.28 -19.51 0.47
N ASP A 44 -14.77 -20.29 1.42
CA ASP A 44 -14.91 -19.88 2.82
C ASP A 44 -13.61 -20.07 3.65
N ARG A 45 -12.61 -20.75 3.11
CA ARG A 45 -11.34 -20.91 3.81
C ARG A 45 -10.58 -19.60 3.92
N LEU A 46 -9.85 -19.47 5.03
CA LEU A 46 -8.93 -18.34 5.19
C LEU A 46 -7.74 -18.51 4.25
N VAL A 47 -7.35 -17.43 3.59
CA VAL A 47 -6.15 -17.38 2.74
C VAL A 47 -4.90 -17.67 3.59
N PHE A 48 -4.86 -17.13 4.80
CA PHE A 48 -3.79 -17.35 5.75
C PHE A 48 -4.34 -18.04 7.00
N GLU A 49 -4.30 -19.35 7.01
CA GLU A 49 -4.72 -20.14 8.16
C GLU A 49 -3.70 -20.00 9.31
N GLY A 50 -4.20 -19.95 10.53
CA GLY A 50 -3.36 -19.83 11.74
C GLY A 50 -2.78 -18.44 12.00
N LEU A 51 -3.11 -17.43 11.19
CA LEU A 51 -2.78 -16.05 11.52
C LEU A 51 -3.51 -15.63 12.80
N GLN A 52 -2.73 -15.14 13.75
CA GLN A 52 -3.29 -14.63 15.01
C GLN A 52 -4.14 -13.38 14.75
N ASP A 53 -5.04 -13.11 15.68
CA ASP A 53 -5.81 -11.86 15.69
C ASP A 53 -4.88 -10.65 15.44
N PRO A 54 -5.30 -9.69 14.61
CA PRO A 54 -4.50 -8.49 14.30
C PRO A 54 -3.97 -7.76 15.53
N SER A 55 -4.65 -7.86 16.68
CA SER A 55 -4.20 -7.26 17.93
C SER A 55 -2.86 -7.84 18.43
N TYR A 56 -2.55 -9.07 18.06
CA TYR A 56 -1.33 -9.78 18.51
C TYR A 56 -0.26 -9.88 17.43
N ILE A 57 -0.52 -9.39 16.21
CA ILE A 57 0.38 -9.53 15.04
C ILE A 57 1.79 -8.97 15.30
N ASN A 58 1.96 -8.02 16.20
CA ASN A 58 3.26 -7.42 16.48
C ASN A 58 4.24 -8.38 17.18
N ARG A 59 3.75 -9.40 17.90
CA ARG A 59 4.61 -10.37 18.57
C ARG A 59 5.38 -11.25 17.57
N PRO A 60 4.75 -11.93 16.60
CA PRO A 60 5.48 -12.67 15.58
C PRO A 60 6.35 -11.78 14.70
N VAL A 61 5.91 -10.55 14.38
CA VAL A 61 6.74 -9.58 13.65
C VAL A 61 8.03 -9.26 14.43
N LYS A 62 7.94 -9.02 15.74
CA LYS A 62 9.11 -8.78 16.58
C LYS A 62 10.08 -9.95 16.55
N VAL A 63 9.59 -11.17 16.76
CA VAL A 63 10.42 -12.39 16.74
C VAL A 63 11.13 -12.54 15.40
N TRP A 64 10.42 -12.33 14.30
CA TRP A 64 10.98 -12.41 12.95
C TRP A 64 12.07 -11.37 12.69
N VAL A 65 11.83 -10.11 13.09
CA VAL A 65 12.76 -8.99 12.93
C VAL A 65 14.04 -9.21 13.76
N GLU A 66 13.90 -9.68 15.00
CA GLU A 66 15.03 -10.02 15.87
C GLU A 66 15.85 -11.19 15.31
N ALA A 67 15.19 -12.23 14.80
CA ALA A 67 15.86 -13.36 14.15
C ALA A 67 16.64 -12.94 12.90
N ALA A 68 16.21 -11.92 12.19
CA ALA A 68 16.91 -11.30 11.07
C ALA A 68 18.08 -10.39 11.50
N GLY A 69 18.36 -10.25 12.79
CA GLY A 69 19.43 -9.39 13.33
C GLY A 69 19.11 -7.89 13.28
N ILE A 70 17.88 -7.50 13.02
CA ILE A 70 17.44 -6.11 12.92
C ILE A 70 17.17 -5.59 14.34
N LYS A 71 17.92 -4.56 14.76
CA LYS A 71 17.80 -3.95 16.09
C LYS A 71 16.71 -2.88 16.19
N LYS A 72 16.14 -2.43 15.06
CA LYS A 72 15.09 -1.42 15.05
C LYS A 72 13.78 -2.01 15.58
N HIS A 73 13.01 -1.21 16.33
CA HIS A 73 11.66 -1.58 16.72
C HIS A 73 10.73 -1.50 15.51
N ILE A 74 10.40 -2.67 14.95
CA ILE A 74 9.49 -2.79 13.81
C ILE A 74 8.18 -3.39 14.29
N THR A 75 7.09 -2.75 13.91
CA THR A 75 5.72 -3.22 14.14
C THR A 75 5.03 -3.47 12.81
N PHE A 76 3.91 -4.16 12.82
CA PHE A 76 3.09 -4.35 11.62
C PHE A 76 2.70 -3.00 10.96
N HIS A 77 2.51 -1.95 11.75
CA HIS A 77 2.20 -0.62 11.26
C HIS A 77 3.34 0.00 10.43
N CYS A 78 4.59 -0.39 10.69
CA CYS A 78 5.73 0.07 9.89
C CYS A 78 5.63 -0.36 8.42
N PHE A 79 5.07 -1.54 8.14
CA PHE A 79 4.85 -1.98 6.76
C PHE A 79 3.86 -1.07 6.02
N ARG A 80 2.82 -0.64 6.73
CA ARG A 80 1.87 0.33 6.20
C ARG A 80 2.53 1.68 5.88
N HIS A 81 3.40 2.17 6.76
CA HIS A 81 4.19 3.39 6.50
C HIS A 81 5.12 3.20 5.30
N SER A 82 5.84 2.07 5.23
CA SER A 82 6.72 1.75 4.10
C SER A 82 5.96 1.68 2.79
N PHE A 83 4.78 1.08 2.77
CA PHE A 83 3.93 1.04 1.58
C PHE A 83 3.63 2.46 1.09
N ALA A 84 3.11 3.33 1.95
CA ALA A 84 2.77 4.70 1.57
C ALA A 84 3.98 5.51 1.08
N THR A 85 5.11 5.38 1.76
CA THR A 85 6.36 6.06 1.41
C THR A 85 6.87 5.58 0.06
N ASN A 86 6.93 4.27 -0.18
CA ASN A 86 7.39 3.70 -1.43
C ASN A 86 6.49 4.12 -2.60
N GLN A 87 5.16 4.06 -2.43
CA GLN A 87 4.22 4.49 -3.45
C GLN A 87 4.40 5.98 -3.82
N LEU A 88 4.60 6.85 -2.83
CA LEU A 88 4.91 8.26 -3.08
C LEU A 88 6.24 8.44 -3.83
N THR A 89 7.27 7.67 -3.46
CA THR A 89 8.58 7.72 -4.12
C THR A 89 8.47 7.30 -5.58
N GLU A 90 7.65 6.29 -5.89
CA GLU A 90 7.36 5.86 -7.25
C GLU A 90 6.46 6.85 -8.04
N GLY A 91 5.91 7.86 -7.39
CA GLY A 91 5.10 8.90 -8.03
C GLY A 91 3.60 8.65 -8.00
N THR A 92 3.15 7.67 -7.24
CA THR A 92 1.71 7.46 -7.06
C THR A 92 1.08 8.68 -6.38
N ASP A 93 -0.05 9.11 -6.91
CA ASP A 93 -0.79 10.26 -6.37
C ASP A 93 -1.22 10.04 -4.91
N LEU A 94 -1.09 11.09 -4.10
CA LEU A 94 -1.39 11.04 -2.68
C LEU A 94 -2.85 10.64 -2.37
N TYR A 95 -3.79 11.06 -3.23
CA TYR A 95 -5.19 10.70 -3.08
C TYR A 95 -5.42 9.20 -3.32
N ILE A 96 -4.75 8.64 -4.34
CA ILE A 96 -4.81 7.20 -4.63
C ILE A 96 -4.27 6.41 -3.44
N ILE A 97 -3.11 6.81 -2.90
CA ILE A 97 -2.52 6.17 -1.72
C ILE A 97 -3.47 6.25 -0.52
N SER A 98 -4.09 7.41 -0.30
CA SER A 98 -5.09 7.60 0.77
C SER A 98 -6.26 6.62 0.65
N LYS A 99 -6.75 6.41 -0.57
CA LYS A 99 -7.82 5.43 -0.85
C LYS A 99 -7.36 3.99 -0.62
N MET A 100 -6.18 3.61 -1.14
CA MET A 100 -5.62 2.27 -0.92
C MET A 100 -5.39 1.98 0.56
N MET A 101 -5.04 2.99 1.35
CA MET A 101 -4.88 2.86 2.80
C MET A 101 -6.19 2.92 3.58
N GLY A 102 -7.33 3.16 2.93
CA GLY A 102 -8.63 3.28 3.57
C GLY A 102 -8.74 4.50 4.50
N HIS A 103 -7.98 5.57 4.24
CA HIS A 103 -8.10 6.80 5.00
C HIS A 103 -9.33 7.59 4.56
N THR A 104 -10.18 7.95 5.50
CA THR A 104 -11.34 8.83 5.27
C THR A 104 -10.93 10.29 5.09
N ASP A 105 -9.79 10.69 5.65
CA ASP A 105 -9.23 12.03 5.57
C ASP A 105 -7.82 11.98 4.98
N ILE A 106 -7.62 12.65 3.85
CA ILE A 106 -6.34 12.72 3.14
C ILE A 106 -5.22 13.32 4.00
N ARG A 107 -5.56 14.18 4.97
CA ARG A 107 -4.59 14.76 5.91
C ARG A 107 -3.81 13.68 6.67
N THR A 108 -4.42 12.54 6.93
CA THR A 108 -3.74 11.38 7.55
C THR A 108 -2.61 10.85 6.64
N THR A 109 -2.73 11.00 5.32
CA THR A 109 -1.72 10.55 4.36
C THR A 109 -0.66 11.63 4.10
N GLN A 110 -0.96 12.90 4.35
CA GLN A 110 -0.03 14.02 4.14
C GLN A 110 1.25 13.94 4.98
N ILE A 111 1.24 13.17 6.07
CA ILE A 111 2.46 12.95 6.88
C ILE A 111 3.61 12.34 6.07
N TYR A 112 3.29 11.63 4.97
CA TYR A 112 4.27 10.99 4.09
C TYR A 112 4.87 11.95 3.05
N THR A 113 4.27 13.12 2.82
CA THR A 113 4.73 14.05 1.76
C THR A 113 6.10 14.64 2.04
N LYS A 114 6.56 14.62 3.31
CA LYS A 114 7.90 15.08 3.68
C LYS A 114 9.03 14.29 3.00
N VAL A 115 8.74 13.12 2.47
CA VAL A 115 9.71 12.23 1.78
C VAL A 115 9.89 12.60 0.31
N VAL A 116 9.05 13.50 -0.23
CA VAL A 116 8.95 13.79 -1.68
C VAL A 116 9.71 15.07 -2.08
N ASP A 117 10.50 15.66 -1.19
CA ASP A 117 11.27 16.89 -1.48
C ASP A 117 12.17 16.79 -2.74
N PRO A 118 12.85 15.66 -3.05
CA PRO A 118 13.62 15.53 -4.29
C PRO A 118 12.79 15.66 -5.58
N LYS A 119 11.50 15.36 -5.53
CA LYS A 119 10.62 15.47 -6.71
C LYS A 119 10.14 16.90 -7.00
N LYS A 120 10.28 17.82 -6.05
CA LYS A 120 9.96 19.23 -6.29
C LYS A 120 10.90 19.85 -7.33
N GLU A 121 12.18 19.53 -7.29
CA GLU A 121 13.15 19.97 -8.28
C GLU A 121 12.84 19.40 -9.67
N GLN A 122 12.53 18.09 -9.73
CA GLN A 122 12.11 17.45 -10.98
C GLN A 122 10.81 18.06 -11.56
N ALA A 123 9.86 18.43 -10.71
CA ALA A 123 8.62 19.06 -11.13
C ALA A 123 8.85 20.48 -11.69
N ALA A 124 9.79 21.22 -11.13
CA ALA A 124 10.16 22.54 -11.65
C ALA A 124 10.75 22.44 -13.05
N ASP A 125 11.51 21.39 -13.32
CA ASP A 125 12.15 21.17 -14.63
C ASP A 125 11.24 20.49 -15.67
N ALA A 126 10.08 20.03 -15.26
CA ALA A 126 9.15 19.29 -16.14
C ALA A 126 8.47 20.17 -17.18
N ILE A 127 8.30 21.47 -16.88
CA ILE A 127 7.71 22.46 -17.82
C ILE A 127 8.83 23.26 -18.45
N LYS A 128 9.15 22.95 -19.70
CA LYS A 128 10.08 23.74 -20.50
C LYS A 128 9.30 24.65 -21.42
N LEU A 129 9.52 25.94 -21.29
CA LEU A 129 8.98 26.94 -22.22
C LEU A 129 10.02 27.18 -23.33
N ASP A 130 9.58 27.09 -24.57
CA ASP A 130 10.38 27.53 -25.73
C ASP A 130 10.42 29.08 -25.73
N LEU A 131 11.35 29.63 -24.97
CA LEU A 131 11.61 31.06 -25.00
C LEU A 131 12.36 31.35 -26.30
N LYS A 132 11.66 31.86 -27.30
CA LYS A 132 12.33 32.43 -28.50
C LYS A 132 13.33 33.47 -28.02
N SER A 133 14.53 33.44 -28.58
CA SER A 133 15.68 34.27 -28.25
C SER A 133 15.48 35.80 -28.40
N ASP A 134 14.27 36.25 -28.71
CA ASP A 134 13.95 37.64 -28.96
C ASP A 134 13.38 38.41 -27.73
N VAL A 135 13.50 37.81 -26.53
CA VAL A 135 12.98 38.36 -25.26
C VAL A 135 14.09 38.67 -24.26
N ILE A 136 15.32 38.91 -24.73
CA ILE A 136 16.41 39.47 -23.90
C ILE A 136 16.96 40.70 -24.59
#